data_8966ce9206d09b765ed44147d4f45105
#
_entry.id   8966ce9206d09b765ed44147d4f45105
#
_cell.length_a   1.000
_cell.length_b   1.000
_cell.length_c   1.000
_cell.angle_alpha   90.00
_cell.angle_beta   90.00
_cell.angle_gamma   90.00
#
_symmetry.space_group_name_H-M   'P 1'
#
loop_
_entity.id
_entity.type
_entity.pdbx_description
1 polymer ?
#
loop_
_entity_poly.entity_id
_entity_poly.type
_entity_poly.pdbx_seq_one_letter_code
_entity_poly.pdbx_strand_id
1 'polypeptide(L)'
;MKIAVLMDAPLRATLLSEKTMARLAEWGEVAVNETDKAEKETVKQIIAGADIAITSWGVPQLDKEILDCAPNLRFVAHAAGSVKGIVSDELYARGIRVVSSARILSYGVSETALGLTICACKNVFAFNEEIRNGGWVEDYSVITELFDITVGVVGCGFAGSHYIELLQAFGVNVLAYDPLLDEAAIAAMGAKKADLDTLLAESDVVSLHAPAPVSYTHLRAHETVLDLV
;
A
#
# COMPACT_ATOMS: atom_id res chain seq x y z
N MET A 1 -10.75 25.54 15.43
CA MET A 1 -9.69 24.79 14.75
C MET A 1 -9.98 24.79 13.26
N LYS A 2 -8.98 24.99 12.41
CA LYS A 2 -9.15 24.94 10.95
C LYS A 2 -8.47 23.70 10.39
N ILE A 3 -9.21 22.92 9.58
CA ILE A 3 -8.76 21.69 8.94
C ILE A 3 -8.70 21.96 7.43
N ALA A 4 -7.56 21.76 6.81
CA ALA A 4 -7.38 21.92 5.37
C ALA A 4 -7.31 20.55 4.68
N VAL A 5 -8.24 20.26 3.78
CA VAL A 5 -8.24 19.05 2.93
C VAL A 5 -7.63 19.43 1.59
N LEU A 6 -6.39 19.01 1.35
CA LEU A 6 -5.53 19.53 0.28
C LEU A 6 -5.59 18.74 -1.03
N MET A 7 -6.04 17.47 -0.98
CA MET A 7 -6.20 16.63 -2.18
C MET A 7 -7.26 17.24 -3.11
N ASP A 8 -7.17 16.95 -4.39
CA ASP A 8 -8.14 17.40 -5.40
C ASP A 8 -9.56 16.87 -5.17
N ALA A 9 -10.55 17.50 -5.80
CA ALA A 9 -11.95 17.17 -5.57
C ALA A 9 -12.32 15.74 -5.98
N PRO A 10 -11.87 15.18 -7.13
CA PRO A 10 -12.14 13.79 -7.50
C PRO A 10 -11.59 12.78 -6.49
N LEU A 11 -10.35 12.96 -6.06
CA LEU A 11 -9.72 12.07 -5.10
C LEU A 11 -10.38 12.17 -3.71
N ARG A 12 -10.73 13.40 -3.28
CA ARG A 12 -11.48 13.63 -2.04
C ARG A 12 -12.81 12.89 -2.05
N ALA A 13 -13.57 12.97 -3.12
CA ALA A 13 -14.86 12.27 -3.26
C ALA A 13 -14.71 10.73 -3.18
N THR A 14 -13.57 10.20 -3.61
CA THR A 14 -13.28 8.77 -3.54
C THR A 14 -12.87 8.34 -2.12
N LEU A 15 -12.05 9.14 -1.43
CA LEU A 15 -11.42 8.75 -0.17
C LEU A 15 -12.20 9.18 1.08
N LEU A 16 -12.90 10.32 1.03
CA LEU A 16 -13.59 10.89 2.18
C LEU A 16 -15.10 10.86 1.97
N SER A 17 -15.76 9.92 2.61
CA SER A 17 -17.23 9.83 2.58
C SER A 17 -17.87 11.09 3.18
N GLU A 18 -19.13 11.36 2.83
CA GLU A 18 -19.94 12.43 3.44
C GLU A 18 -19.96 12.34 4.97
N LYS A 19 -20.04 11.13 5.51
CA LYS A 19 -19.97 10.88 6.96
C LYS A 19 -18.62 11.33 7.54
N THR A 20 -17.52 11.09 6.83
CA THR A 20 -16.19 11.52 7.27
C THR A 20 -16.09 13.04 7.23
N MET A 21 -16.57 13.68 6.17
CA MET A 21 -16.59 15.13 6.04
C MET A 21 -17.44 15.79 7.12
N ALA A 22 -18.62 15.24 7.43
CA ALA A 22 -19.46 15.72 8.52
C ALA A 22 -18.77 15.64 9.89
N ARG A 23 -18.05 14.55 10.17
CA ARG A 23 -17.26 14.40 11.41
C ARG A 23 -16.10 15.39 11.48
N LEU A 24 -15.45 15.72 10.38
CA LEU A 24 -14.41 16.75 10.37
C LEU A 24 -15.00 18.13 10.70
N ALA A 25 -16.19 18.43 10.17
CA ALA A 25 -16.90 19.67 10.44
C ALA A 25 -17.32 19.84 11.93
N GLU A 26 -17.55 18.75 12.65
CA GLU A 26 -17.78 18.80 14.12
C GLU A 26 -16.55 19.32 14.88
N TRP A 27 -15.35 19.15 14.33
CA TRP A 27 -14.10 19.57 15.00
C TRP A 27 -13.69 21.00 14.68
N GLY A 28 -14.25 21.60 13.63
CA GLY A 28 -13.96 22.97 13.27
C GLY A 28 -14.28 23.31 11.81
N GLU A 29 -13.75 24.45 11.37
CA GLU A 29 -13.84 24.90 9.97
C GLU A 29 -13.08 23.92 9.05
N VAL A 30 -13.71 23.46 7.98
CA VAL A 30 -13.09 22.59 6.98
C VAL A 30 -12.96 23.37 5.67
N ALA A 31 -11.73 23.68 5.29
CA ALA A 31 -11.39 24.22 3.98
C ALA A 31 -10.99 23.08 3.04
N VAL A 32 -11.55 23.06 1.83
CA VAL A 32 -11.35 21.95 0.88
C VAL A 32 -10.84 22.46 -0.46
N ASN A 33 -10.10 21.61 -1.16
CA ASN A 33 -9.75 21.83 -2.55
C ASN A 33 -10.93 21.41 -3.44
N GLU A 34 -11.51 22.39 -4.15
CA GLU A 34 -12.61 22.16 -5.08
C GLU A 34 -12.14 22.03 -6.54
N THR A 35 -10.81 22.06 -6.78
CA THR A 35 -10.24 21.93 -8.12
C THR A 35 -9.87 20.48 -8.44
N ASP A 36 -9.69 20.19 -9.73
CA ASP A 36 -9.32 18.87 -10.23
C ASP A 36 -7.83 18.52 -10.05
N LYS A 37 -7.06 19.42 -9.43
CA LYS A 37 -5.62 19.23 -9.14
C LYS A 37 -5.23 19.91 -7.85
N ALA A 38 -4.26 19.33 -7.15
CA ALA A 38 -3.66 19.92 -5.97
C ALA A 38 -2.41 20.76 -6.34
N GLU A 39 -2.58 21.82 -7.13
CA GLU A 39 -1.46 22.69 -7.51
C GLU A 39 -0.95 23.49 -6.30
N LYS A 40 0.34 23.83 -6.30
CA LYS A 40 1.01 24.47 -5.16
C LYS A 40 0.31 25.74 -4.70
N GLU A 41 -0.11 26.61 -5.63
CA GLU A 41 -0.78 27.87 -5.29
C GLU A 41 -2.18 27.63 -4.69
N THR A 42 -2.91 26.66 -5.20
CA THR A 42 -4.19 26.24 -4.61
C THR A 42 -4.00 25.69 -3.20
N VAL A 43 -2.99 24.84 -3.00
CA VAL A 43 -2.66 24.28 -1.68
C VAL A 43 -2.29 25.39 -0.70
N LYS A 44 -1.51 26.40 -1.09
CA LYS A 44 -1.15 27.55 -0.25
C LYS A 44 -2.38 28.34 0.21
N GLN A 45 -3.37 28.51 -0.67
CA GLN A 45 -4.62 29.21 -0.33
C GLN A 45 -5.46 28.43 0.69
N ILE A 46 -5.60 27.12 0.48
CA ILE A 46 -6.46 26.27 1.31
C ILE A 46 -5.84 26.03 2.69
N ILE A 47 -4.51 25.81 2.74
CA ILE A 47 -3.81 25.54 4.00
C ILE A 47 -3.64 26.80 4.87
N ALA A 48 -3.87 27.98 4.30
CA ALA A 48 -3.65 29.24 5.01
C ALA A 48 -4.36 29.27 6.37
N GLY A 49 -3.58 29.43 7.43
CA GLY A 49 -4.05 29.46 8.82
C GLY A 49 -4.60 28.15 9.37
N ALA A 50 -4.37 27.00 8.71
CA ALA A 50 -4.82 25.71 9.18
C ALA A 50 -4.02 25.20 10.39
N ASP A 51 -4.70 24.50 11.28
CA ASP A 51 -4.11 23.75 12.41
C ASP A 51 -3.77 22.31 12.02
N ILE A 52 -4.58 21.72 11.11
CA ILE A 52 -4.48 20.36 10.60
C ILE A 52 -4.55 20.37 9.08
N ALA A 53 -3.72 19.57 8.42
CA ALA A 53 -3.83 19.31 7.00
C ALA A 53 -4.12 17.82 6.74
N ILE A 54 -5.04 17.55 5.83
CA ILE A 54 -5.30 16.22 5.29
C ILE A 54 -4.78 16.19 3.86
N THR A 55 -3.84 15.30 3.60
CA THR A 55 -3.17 15.13 2.31
C THR A 55 -3.42 13.74 1.73
N SER A 56 -3.19 13.56 0.45
CA SER A 56 -3.17 12.26 -0.23
C SER A 56 -2.27 12.32 -1.46
N TRP A 57 -2.39 11.37 -2.37
CA TRP A 57 -1.68 11.40 -3.64
C TRP A 57 -1.93 12.72 -4.41
N GLY A 58 -0.97 13.15 -5.18
CA GLY A 58 -1.07 14.35 -6.01
C GLY A 58 -0.88 15.69 -5.26
N VAL A 59 -0.89 15.69 -3.93
CA VAL A 59 -0.55 16.88 -3.15
C VAL A 59 0.95 17.14 -3.23
N PRO A 60 1.41 18.37 -3.53
CA PRO A 60 2.83 18.69 -3.56
C PRO A 60 3.47 18.56 -2.18
N GLN A 61 4.80 18.43 -2.17
CA GLN A 61 5.58 18.46 -0.93
C GLN A 61 5.26 19.72 -0.13
N LEU A 62 4.99 19.56 1.16
CA LEU A 62 4.76 20.66 2.08
C LEU A 62 6.11 21.34 2.41
N ASP A 63 6.59 22.11 1.44
CA ASP A 63 7.83 22.87 1.55
C ASP A 63 7.65 24.16 2.38
N LYS A 64 8.76 24.90 2.53
CA LYS A 64 8.77 26.14 3.29
C LYS A 64 7.70 27.14 2.85
N GLU A 65 7.49 27.31 1.52
CA GLU A 65 6.53 28.30 1.01
C GLU A 65 5.09 27.95 1.39
N ILE A 66 4.72 26.68 1.32
CA ILE A 66 3.40 26.20 1.73
C ILE A 66 3.25 26.32 3.25
N LEU A 67 4.26 25.91 4.00
CA LEU A 67 4.23 25.93 5.47
C LEU A 67 4.22 27.36 6.04
N ASP A 68 4.80 28.35 5.36
CA ASP A 68 4.73 29.75 5.75
C ASP A 68 3.29 30.31 5.70
N CYS A 69 2.41 29.72 4.88
CA CYS A 69 0.99 30.07 4.85
C CYS A 69 0.20 29.50 6.05
N ALA A 70 0.75 28.51 6.75
CA ALA A 70 0.08 27.83 7.86
C ALA A 70 0.97 27.78 9.13
N PRO A 71 1.27 28.93 9.76
CA PRO A 71 2.17 28.98 10.92
C PRO A 71 1.64 28.24 12.14
N ASN A 72 0.33 27.94 12.19
CA ASN A 72 -0.32 27.19 13.27
C ASN A 72 -0.43 25.68 12.98
N LEU A 73 0.06 25.20 11.85
CA LEU A 73 -0.04 23.78 11.47
C LEU A 73 0.73 22.90 12.46
N ARG A 74 0.06 21.94 13.03
CA ARG A 74 0.61 21.03 14.06
C ARG A 74 0.54 19.57 13.67
N PHE A 75 -0.32 19.23 12.70
CA PHE A 75 -0.61 17.85 12.36
C PHE A 75 -0.93 17.70 10.87
N VAL A 76 -0.36 16.66 10.26
CA VAL A 76 -0.65 16.24 8.88
C VAL A 76 -1.13 14.79 8.91
N ALA A 77 -2.35 14.56 8.43
CA ALA A 77 -2.90 13.23 8.20
C ALA A 77 -2.80 12.90 6.71
N HIS A 78 -1.93 11.97 6.35
CA HIS A 78 -1.79 11.52 4.97
C HIS A 78 -2.70 10.33 4.70
N ALA A 79 -3.78 10.55 3.93
CA ALA A 79 -4.75 9.53 3.54
C ALA A 79 -4.23 8.64 2.38
N ALA A 80 -2.97 8.21 2.50
CA ALA A 80 -2.29 7.27 1.59
C ALA A 80 -1.15 6.56 2.32
N GLY A 81 -0.34 5.79 1.61
CA GLY A 81 0.72 4.97 2.19
C GLY A 81 1.98 5.76 2.51
N SER A 82 2.77 6.08 1.50
CA SER A 82 4.08 6.72 1.66
C SER A 82 3.97 8.23 1.82
N VAL A 83 4.54 8.75 2.91
CA VAL A 83 4.63 10.21 3.16
C VAL A 83 5.83 10.87 2.48
N LYS A 84 6.72 10.13 1.83
CA LYS A 84 7.99 10.65 1.28
C LYS A 84 7.80 11.83 0.31
N GLY A 85 6.72 11.83 -0.47
CA GLY A 85 6.41 12.91 -1.40
C GLY A 85 5.77 14.15 -0.76
N ILE A 86 5.33 14.04 0.50
CA ILE A 86 4.59 15.08 1.22
C ILE A 86 5.48 15.81 2.23
N VAL A 87 6.33 15.07 2.94
CA VAL A 87 7.16 15.61 4.02
C VAL A 87 8.39 16.34 3.49
N SER A 88 8.83 17.36 4.21
CA SER A 88 10.05 18.09 3.98
C SER A 88 10.84 18.23 5.30
N ASP A 89 12.12 18.54 5.22
CA ASP A 89 12.95 18.82 6.41
C ASP A 89 12.39 20.00 7.20
N GLU A 90 11.87 21.00 6.51
CA GLU A 90 11.21 22.16 7.12
C GLU A 90 9.99 21.77 7.95
N LEU A 91 9.18 20.81 7.46
CA LEU A 91 8.01 20.32 8.19
C LEU A 91 8.41 19.68 9.53
N TYR A 92 9.46 18.88 9.52
CA TYR A 92 9.98 18.26 10.76
C TYR A 92 10.65 19.29 11.67
N ALA A 93 11.39 20.26 11.11
CA ALA A 93 12.02 21.34 11.88
C ALA A 93 10.99 22.19 12.65
N ARG A 94 9.76 22.33 12.13
CA ARG A 94 8.63 23.00 12.82
C ARG A 94 7.93 22.11 13.85
N GLY A 95 8.36 20.87 14.05
CA GLY A 95 7.76 19.94 15.01
C GLY A 95 6.35 19.45 14.61
N ILE A 96 5.99 19.55 13.33
CA ILE A 96 4.70 19.10 12.81
C ILE A 96 4.67 17.57 12.80
N ARG A 97 3.66 16.98 13.43
CA ARG A 97 3.48 15.52 13.47
C ARG A 97 2.78 15.05 12.21
N VAL A 98 3.26 13.92 11.67
CA VAL A 98 2.71 13.30 10.47
C VAL A 98 2.29 11.87 10.77
N VAL A 99 1.10 11.49 10.29
CA VAL A 99 0.63 10.10 10.27
C VAL A 99 0.22 9.74 8.86
N SER A 100 0.24 8.44 8.56
CA SER A 100 -0.23 7.91 7.27
C SER A 100 -1.22 6.78 7.47
N SER A 101 -1.96 6.46 6.41
CA SER A 101 -2.88 5.32 6.36
C SER A 101 -2.19 4.04 5.87
N ALA A 102 -0.85 3.99 5.85
CA ALA A 102 -0.07 2.87 5.31
C ALA A 102 -0.52 1.52 5.86
N ARG A 103 -0.75 1.42 7.17
CA ARG A 103 -1.19 0.16 7.80
C ARG A 103 -2.56 -0.30 7.31
N ILE A 104 -3.52 0.60 7.20
CA ILE A 104 -4.88 0.24 6.74
C ILE A 104 -4.87 -0.08 5.24
N LEU A 105 -4.12 0.70 4.47
CA LEU A 105 -3.96 0.46 3.02
C LEU A 105 -3.33 -0.91 2.75
N SER A 106 -2.41 -1.36 3.62
CA SER A 106 -1.73 -2.65 3.46
C SER A 106 -2.68 -3.85 3.51
N TYR A 107 -3.82 -3.77 4.19
CA TYR A 107 -4.82 -4.83 4.19
C TYR A 107 -5.35 -5.11 2.78
N GLY A 108 -5.78 -4.07 2.06
CA GLY A 108 -6.25 -4.21 0.68
C GLY A 108 -5.16 -4.74 -0.27
N VAL A 109 -3.90 -4.33 -0.06
CA VAL A 109 -2.76 -4.86 -0.82
C VAL A 109 -2.58 -6.36 -0.57
N SER A 110 -2.63 -6.79 0.69
CA SER A 110 -2.45 -8.20 1.07
C SER A 110 -3.60 -9.07 0.58
N GLU A 111 -4.84 -8.58 0.66
CA GLU A 111 -6.03 -9.24 0.13
C GLU A 111 -5.94 -9.41 -1.39
N THR A 112 -5.47 -8.37 -2.10
CA THR A 112 -5.23 -8.44 -3.55
C THR A 112 -4.16 -9.47 -3.89
N ALA A 113 -3.04 -9.47 -3.17
CA ALA A 113 -1.97 -10.46 -3.36
C ALA A 113 -2.48 -11.89 -3.14
N LEU A 114 -3.26 -12.13 -2.08
CA LEU A 114 -3.87 -13.44 -1.82
C LEU A 114 -4.83 -13.84 -2.95
N GLY A 115 -5.70 -12.93 -3.38
CA GLY A 115 -6.64 -13.16 -4.48
C GLY A 115 -5.93 -13.56 -5.78
N LEU A 116 -4.85 -12.86 -6.13
CA LEU A 116 -4.03 -13.16 -7.30
C LEU A 116 -3.31 -14.52 -7.15
N THR A 117 -2.77 -14.83 -5.97
CA THR A 117 -2.16 -16.12 -5.67
C THR A 117 -3.15 -17.26 -5.89
N ILE A 118 -4.36 -17.14 -5.36
CA ILE A 118 -5.43 -18.14 -5.57
C ILE A 118 -5.77 -18.24 -7.05
N CYS A 119 -5.98 -17.14 -7.75
CA CYS A 119 -6.30 -17.14 -9.18
C CYS A 119 -5.19 -17.78 -10.02
N ALA A 120 -3.94 -17.53 -9.69
CA ALA A 120 -2.80 -18.14 -10.38
C ALA A 120 -2.75 -19.66 -10.15
N CYS A 121 -2.80 -20.12 -8.90
CA CYS A 121 -2.77 -21.55 -8.56
C CYS A 121 -3.98 -22.30 -9.15
N LYS A 122 -5.13 -21.67 -9.28
CA LYS A 122 -6.35 -22.25 -9.87
C LYS A 122 -6.48 -22.02 -11.39
N ASN A 123 -5.50 -21.40 -12.01
CA ASN A 123 -5.46 -21.09 -13.45
C ASN A 123 -6.72 -20.33 -13.94
N VAL A 124 -7.29 -19.48 -13.07
CA VAL A 124 -8.61 -18.83 -13.30
C VAL A 124 -8.63 -18.00 -14.57
N PHE A 125 -7.55 -17.29 -14.88
CA PHE A 125 -7.51 -16.40 -16.04
C PHE A 125 -7.55 -17.17 -17.36
N ALA A 126 -6.77 -18.24 -17.49
CA ALA A 126 -6.78 -19.07 -18.69
C ALA A 126 -8.11 -19.82 -18.86
N PHE A 127 -8.67 -20.35 -17.77
CA PHE A 127 -9.98 -21.01 -17.80
C PHE A 127 -11.11 -20.05 -18.15
N ASN A 128 -11.07 -18.82 -17.64
CA ASN A 128 -12.04 -17.80 -18.02
C ASN A 128 -11.96 -17.47 -19.52
N GLU A 129 -10.76 -17.37 -20.08
CA GLU A 129 -10.56 -17.11 -21.50
C GLU A 129 -11.09 -18.28 -22.36
N GLU A 130 -10.76 -19.52 -22.03
CA GLU A 130 -11.23 -20.72 -22.71
C GLU A 130 -12.76 -20.79 -22.75
N ILE A 131 -13.41 -20.61 -21.61
CA ILE A 131 -14.88 -20.66 -21.49
C ILE A 131 -15.52 -19.51 -22.27
N ARG A 132 -14.97 -18.30 -22.23
CA ARG A 132 -15.49 -17.15 -22.98
C ARG A 132 -15.40 -17.34 -24.51
N ASN A 133 -14.44 -18.12 -24.97
CA ASN A 133 -14.26 -18.48 -26.38
C ASN A 133 -15.14 -19.69 -26.80
N GLY A 134 -16.01 -20.17 -25.92
CA GLY A 134 -16.95 -21.28 -26.21
C GLY A 134 -16.33 -22.67 -26.03
N GLY A 135 -15.12 -22.75 -25.50
CA GLY A 135 -14.47 -23.99 -25.12
C GLY A 135 -14.88 -24.51 -23.73
N TRP A 136 -14.27 -25.60 -23.34
CA TRP A 136 -14.39 -26.18 -21.99
C TRP A 136 -13.02 -26.64 -21.50
N VAL A 137 -12.76 -26.48 -20.22
CA VAL A 137 -11.51 -26.93 -19.61
C VAL A 137 -11.49 -28.44 -19.58
N GLU A 138 -10.50 -29.08 -20.25
CA GLU A 138 -10.31 -30.51 -20.29
C GLU A 138 -9.14 -30.97 -19.41
N ASP A 139 -8.12 -30.15 -19.26
CA ASP A 139 -6.92 -30.44 -18.47
C ASP A 139 -6.96 -29.69 -17.12
N TYR A 140 -7.18 -30.44 -16.05
CA TYR A 140 -7.14 -29.93 -14.67
C TYR A 140 -5.78 -30.16 -13.99
N SER A 141 -4.80 -30.75 -14.67
CA SER A 141 -3.45 -31.00 -14.10
C SER A 141 -2.67 -29.71 -13.84
N VAL A 142 -3.11 -28.62 -14.47
CA VAL A 142 -2.55 -27.28 -14.29
C VAL A 142 -3.02 -26.58 -13.01
N ILE A 143 -3.99 -27.17 -12.29
CA ILE A 143 -4.46 -26.64 -11.01
C ILE A 143 -3.54 -27.11 -9.90
N THR A 144 -3.09 -26.14 -9.08
CA THR A 144 -2.30 -26.41 -7.88
C THR A 144 -3.11 -26.06 -6.63
N GLU A 145 -3.05 -26.90 -5.62
CA GLU A 145 -3.67 -26.63 -4.32
C GLU A 145 -2.73 -25.80 -3.43
N LEU A 146 -3.30 -24.83 -2.69
CA LEU A 146 -2.48 -23.93 -1.88
C LEU A 146 -1.76 -24.66 -0.75
N PHE A 147 -2.39 -25.67 -0.14
CA PHE A 147 -1.80 -26.42 0.98
C PHE A 147 -0.55 -27.23 0.61
N ASP A 148 -0.31 -27.46 -0.69
CA ASP A 148 0.85 -28.22 -1.19
C ASP A 148 2.00 -27.32 -1.68
N ILE A 149 1.84 -25.98 -1.65
CA ILE A 149 2.84 -25.05 -2.20
C ILE A 149 3.67 -24.36 -1.13
N THR A 150 4.80 -23.83 -1.59
CA THR A 150 5.63 -22.89 -0.86
C THR A 150 5.46 -21.48 -1.45
N VAL A 151 5.10 -20.52 -0.62
CA VAL A 151 5.03 -19.09 -1.00
C VAL A 151 6.19 -18.34 -0.40
N GLY A 152 6.99 -17.71 -1.24
CA GLY A 152 8.05 -16.81 -0.86
C GLY A 152 7.54 -15.37 -0.70
N VAL A 153 7.80 -14.76 0.45
CA VAL A 153 7.42 -13.37 0.73
C VAL A 153 8.68 -12.53 0.90
N VAL A 154 8.88 -11.56 0.01
CA VAL A 154 10.01 -10.64 0.05
C VAL A 154 9.55 -9.31 0.62
N GLY A 155 10.03 -8.97 1.83
CA GLY A 155 9.61 -7.80 2.60
C GLY A 155 8.43 -8.09 3.52
N CYS A 156 8.70 -8.06 4.84
CA CYS A 156 7.74 -8.36 5.90
C CYS A 156 7.26 -7.09 6.63
N GLY A 157 7.06 -5.99 5.89
CA GLY A 157 6.41 -4.78 6.37
C GLY A 157 4.91 -4.99 6.59
N PHE A 158 4.11 -3.90 6.66
CA PHE A 158 2.68 -4.01 6.93
C PHE A 158 1.92 -4.92 5.95
N ALA A 159 2.23 -4.85 4.64
CA ALA A 159 1.57 -5.68 3.65
C ALA A 159 2.07 -7.13 3.69
N GLY A 160 3.39 -7.35 3.66
CA GLY A 160 3.95 -8.71 3.66
C GLY A 160 3.60 -9.50 4.91
N SER A 161 3.66 -8.87 6.10
CA SER A 161 3.28 -9.56 7.35
C SER A 161 1.80 -9.94 7.38
N HIS A 162 0.92 -9.06 6.91
CA HIS A 162 -0.51 -9.40 6.84
C HIS A 162 -0.80 -10.45 5.74
N TYR A 163 -0.08 -10.41 4.62
CA TYR A 163 -0.18 -11.45 3.60
C TYR A 163 0.24 -12.82 4.15
N ILE A 164 1.34 -12.89 4.92
CA ILE A 164 1.76 -14.12 5.63
C ILE A 164 0.65 -14.61 6.57
N GLU A 165 0.03 -13.72 7.34
CA GLU A 165 -1.09 -14.05 8.23
C GLU A 165 -2.27 -14.66 7.47
N LEU A 166 -2.66 -14.08 6.33
CA LEU A 166 -3.75 -14.58 5.50
C LEU A 166 -3.43 -15.98 4.93
N LEU A 167 -2.18 -16.23 4.51
CA LEU A 167 -1.74 -17.53 3.98
C LEU A 167 -1.85 -18.66 5.00
N GLN A 168 -1.74 -18.39 6.32
CA GLN A 168 -1.84 -19.40 7.37
C GLN A 168 -3.19 -20.17 7.31
N ALA A 169 -4.27 -19.52 6.90
CA ALA A 169 -5.59 -20.15 6.78
C ALA A 169 -5.66 -21.22 5.69
N PHE A 170 -4.70 -21.26 4.76
CA PHE A 170 -4.64 -22.18 3.63
C PHE A 170 -3.63 -23.31 3.83
N GLY A 171 -2.91 -23.35 4.96
CA GLY A 171 -1.90 -24.37 5.22
C GLY A 171 -0.66 -24.30 4.32
N VAL A 172 -0.39 -23.15 3.72
CA VAL A 172 0.75 -22.89 2.83
C VAL A 172 2.05 -22.93 3.61
N ASN A 173 3.12 -23.48 3.01
CA ASN A 173 4.47 -23.30 3.52
C ASN A 173 4.96 -21.88 3.14
N VAL A 174 5.36 -21.07 4.13
CA VAL A 174 5.80 -19.71 3.87
C VAL A 174 7.28 -19.55 4.15
N LEU A 175 8.05 -19.17 3.11
CA LEU A 175 9.41 -18.65 3.25
C LEU A 175 9.37 -17.12 3.23
N ALA A 176 10.13 -16.48 4.11
CA ALA A 176 10.16 -15.02 4.18
C ALA A 176 11.59 -14.48 4.20
N TYR A 177 11.81 -13.45 3.41
CA TYR A 177 13.04 -12.67 3.39
C TYR A 177 12.77 -11.22 3.78
N ASP A 178 13.41 -10.79 4.85
CA ASP A 178 13.48 -9.38 5.25
C ASP A 178 14.84 -9.13 5.91
N PRO A 179 15.66 -8.19 5.40
CA PRO A 179 17.00 -7.94 5.95
C PRO A 179 16.97 -7.28 7.34
N LEU A 180 15.84 -6.71 7.76
CA LEU A 180 15.70 -5.97 9.02
C LEU A 180 15.12 -6.84 10.15
N LEU A 181 14.56 -8.01 9.83
CA LEU A 181 13.93 -8.89 10.80
C LEU A 181 14.81 -10.11 11.11
N ASP A 182 14.85 -10.50 12.36
CA ASP A 182 15.49 -11.74 12.79
C ASP A 182 14.59 -12.97 12.58
N GLU A 183 15.14 -14.15 12.81
CA GLU A 183 14.43 -15.43 12.65
C GLU A 183 13.22 -15.55 13.59
N ALA A 184 13.36 -15.07 14.83
CA ALA A 184 12.27 -15.13 15.81
C ALA A 184 11.08 -14.27 15.42
N ALA A 185 11.33 -13.06 14.89
CA ALA A 185 10.29 -12.17 14.41
C ALA A 185 9.54 -12.77 13.20
N ILE A 186 10.24 -13.38 12.27
CA ILE A 186 9.63 -14.03 11.09
C ILE A 186 8.87 -15.29 11.52
N ALA A 187 9.41 -16.11 12.40
CA ALA A 187 8.72 -17.30 12.92
C ALA A 187 7.44 -16.93 13.69
N ALA A 188 7.41 -15.82 14.40
CA ALA A 188 6.22 -15.32 15.08
C ALA A 188 5.07 -14.94 14.11
N MET A 189 5.37 -14.68 12.84
CA MET A 189 4.38 -14.43 11.78
C MET A 189 3.86 -15.73 11.14
N GLY A 190 4.43 -16.91 11.50
CA GLY A 190 4.08 -18.18 10.89
C GLY A 190 4.87 -18.50 9.62
N ALA A 191 6.03 -17.87 9.42
CA ALA A 191 6.90 -18.11 8.26
C ALA A 191 8.29 -18.61 8.71
N LYS A 192 9.02 -19.24 7.79
CA LYS A 192 10.43 -19.61 7.97
C LYS A 192 11.32 -18.57 7.29
N LYS A 193 12.30 -18.06 8.02
CA LYS A 193 13.30 -17.15 7.45
C LYS A 193 14.17 -17.89 6.44
N ALA A 194 14.38 -17.27 5.27
CA ALA A 194 15.29 -17.74 4.24
C ALA A 194 16.15 -16.58 3.72
N ASP A 195 17.30 -16.89 3.14
CA ASP A 195 17.98 -15.94 2.26
C ASP A 195 17.23 -15.83 0.93
N LEU A 196 17.52 -14.76 0.15
CA LEU A 196 16.78 -14.48 -1.06
C LEU A 196 16.92 -15.58 -2.12
N ASP A 197 18.13 -16.14 -2.29
CA ASP A 197 18.40 -17.16 -3.30
C ASP A 197 17.64 -18.45 -2.98
N THR A 198 17.65 -18.88 -1.72
CA THR A 198 16.87 -20.03 -1.23
C THR A 198 15.37 -19.80 -1.43
N LEU A 199 14.88 -18.61 -1.07
CA LEU A 199 13.47 -18.26 -1.24
C LEU A 199 13.05 -18.36 -2.72
N LEU A 200 13.83 -17.77 -3.63
CA LEU A 200 13.53 -17.80 -5.07
C LEU A 200 13.61 -19.21 -5.67
N ALA A 201 14.50 -20.07 -5.15
CA ALA A 201 14.68 -21.43 -5.66
C ALA A 201 13.61 -22.41 -5.16
N GLU A 202 13.08 -22.21 -3.95
CA GLU A 202 12.19 -23.16 -3.29
C GLU A 202 10.71 -22.74 -3.29
N SER A 203 10.38 -21.56 -3.82
CA SER A 203 9.00 -21.07 -3.83
C SER A 203 8.30 -21.35 -5.16
N ASP A 204 7.07 -21.83 -5.08
CA ASP A 204 6.16 -21.96 -6.23
C ASP A 204 5.54 -20.62 -6.62
N VAL A 205 5.36 -19.73 -5.65
CA VAL A 205 4.86 -18.35 -5.82
C VAL A 205 5.74 -17.40 -5.02
N VAL A 206 6.17 -16.30 -5.63
CA VAL A 206 6.90 -15.23 -4.95
C VAL A 206 6.08 -13.96 -4.93
N SER A 207 5.88 -13.37 -3.75
CA SER A 207 5.17 -12.11 -3.56
C SER A 207 6.10 -11.03 -3.01
N LEU A 208 6.25 -9.93 -3.74
CA LEU A 208 7.15 -8.83 -3.40
C LEU A 208 6.39 -7.70 -2.72
N HIS A 209 6.70 -7.46 -1.45
CA HIS A 209 6.12 -6.41 -0.61
C HIS A 209 7.15 -5.40 -0.08
N ALA A 210 8.38 -5.48 -0.59
CA ALA A 210 9.42 -4.53 -0.24
C ALA A 210 9.25 -3.21 -1.01
N PRO A 211 9.59 -2.04 -0.41
CA PRO A 211 9.71 -0.82 -1.18
C PRO A 211 10.78 -1.03 -2.26
N ALA A 212 10.64 -0.36 -3.43
CA ALA A 212 11.58 -0.48 -4.54
C ALA A 212 12.93 0.26 -4.25
N PRO A 213 13.87 -0.27 -3.45
CA PRO A 213 15.24 0.19 -3.45
C PRO A 213 15.93 -0.35 -4.71
N VAL A 214 16.95 0.33 -5.15
CA VAL A 214 17.74 -0.03 -6.35
C VAL A 214 18.19 -1.50 -6.34
N SER A 215 18.37 -2.11 -5.17
CA SER A 215 18.78 -3.51 -5.00
C SER A 215 17.75 -4.56 -5.44
N TYR A 216 16.47 -4.19 -5.56
CA TYR A 216 15.41 -5.13 -5.99
C TYR A 216 14.96 -4.95 -7.45
N THR A 217 15.46 -3.93 -8.16
CA THR A 217 15.09 -3.66 -9.55
C THR A 217 15.54 -4.73 -10.53
N HIS A 218 16.41 -5.64 -10.10
CA HIS A 218 16.91 -6.78 -10.90
C HIS A 218 16.20 -8.12 -10.57
N LEU A 219 15.31 -8.15 -9.58
CA LEU A 219 14.46 -9.31 -9.31
C LEU A 219 13.44 -9.41 -10.45
N ARG A 220 13.84 -10.08 -11.51
CA ARG A 220 12.94 -10.50 -12.58
C ARG A 220 12.56 -11.94 -12.30
N ALA A 221 11.27 -12.19 -12.19
CA ALA A 221 10.76 -13.53 -12.20
C ALA A 221 11.10 -14.20 -13.53
N HIS A 222 11.89 -15.22 -13.51
CA HIS A 222 11.85 -16.24 -14.55
C HIS A 222 10.56 -17.00 -14.31
N GLU A 223 9.49 -16.65 -15.03
CA GLU A 223 8.19 -17.33 -14.98
C GLU A 223 7.37 -17.19 -13.68
N THR A 224 7.21 -16.01 -13.15
CA THR A 224 6.20 -15.76 -12.11
C THR A 224 5.05 -14.93 -12.65
N VAL A 225 3.84 -15.33 -12.27
CA VAL A 225 2.54 -14.76 -12.69
C VAL A 225 2.34 -13.30 -12.23
N LEU A 226 3.34 -12.65 -11.67
CA LEU A 226 3.25 -11.31 -11.05
C LEU A 226 4.01 -10.21 -11.79
N ASP A 227 4.10 -10.26 -13.12
CA ASP A 227 4.43 -9.08 -13.96
C ASP A 227 3.20 -8.16 -14.18
N LEU A 228 2.24 -8.16 -13.27
CA LEU A 228 1.00 -7.38 -13.36
C LEU A 228 0.84 -6.35 -12.24
N VAL A 229 1.94 -5.70 -11.81
CA VAL A 229 1.86 -4.43 -11.03
C VAL A 229 2.89 -3.45 -11.51
#